data_32ddc33b18c438ad58cf4b01dab80eaf
#
_entry.id   32ddc33b18c438ad58cf4b01dab80eaf
#
_cell.length_a   1.000
_cell.length_b   1.000
_cell.length_c   1.000
_cell.angle_alpha   90.00
_cell.angle_beta   90.00
_cell.angle_gamma   90.00
#
_symmetry.space_group_name_H-M   'P 1'
#
loop_
_entity.id
_entity.type
_entity.pdbx_description
1 polymer ?
#
loop_
_entity_poly.entity_id
_entity_poly.type
_entity_poly.pdbx_seq_one_letter_code
_entity_poly.pdbx_strand_id
1 'polypeptide(L)'
;MRRVYICSPLGGNVSANIENAKRYARYALECGMAPFIPHFYALILDDSNKEERNLGMLAGLSLLWVCDEVWAFGDEITEGMKK
;
A
#
# COMPACT_ATOMS: atom_id res chain seq x y z
N MET A 1 4.33 5.50 -18.13
CA MET A 1 3.45 4.58 -17.39
C MET A 1 2.79 5.34 -16.25
N ARG A 2 1.49 5.23 -16.14
CA ARG A 2 0.77 5.89 -15.02
C ARG A 2 1.13 5.21 -13.71
N ARG A 3 1.18 6.00 -12.64
CA ARG A 3 1.58 5.52 -11.31
C ARG A 3 0.34 5.34 -10.46
N VAL A 4 0.25 4.19 -9.78
CA VAL A 4 -0.89 3.89 -8.92
C VAL A 4 -0.42 3.59 -7.50
N TYR A 5 -1.07 4.21 -6.54
CA TYR A 5 -0.81 3.97 -5.11
C TYR A 5 -1.72 2.82 -4.67
N ILE A 6 -1.11 1.75 -4.18
CA ILE A 6 -1.87 0.59 -3.72
C ILE A 6 -2.27 0.79 -2.25
N CYS A 7 -3.56 0.88 -2.01
CA CYS A 7 -4.13 1.06 -0.68
C CYS A 7 -4.79 -0.24 -0.25
N SER A 8 -4.22 -0.92 0.75
CA SER A 8 -4.79 -2.15 1.28
C SER A 8 -4.32 -2.32 2.73
N PRO A 9 -4.96 -3.21 3.51
CA PRO A 9 -4.58 -3.41 4.91
C PRO A 9 -3.14 -3.85 5.08
N LEU A 10 -2.50 -3.39 6.13
CA LEU A 10 -1.17 -3.85 6.54
C LEU A 10 -1.20 -4.42 7.95
N GLY A 11 -1.89 -3.77 8.87
CA GLY A 11 -1.94 -4.19 10.27
C GLY A 11 -2.59 -5.54 10.48
N GLY A 12 -2.44 -6.08 11.66
CA GLY A 12 -2.91 -7.43 11.96
C GLY A 12 -1.87 -8.45 11.48
N ASN A 13 -2.20 -9.25 10.48
CA ASN A 13 -1.24 -10.21 9.94
C ASN A 13 -0.41 -9.52 8.85
N VAL A 14 0.69 -8.89 9.26
CA VAL A 14 1.55 -8.10 8.37
C VAL A 14 2.08 -8.96 7.22
N SER A 15 2.54 -10.18 7.53
CA SER A 15 3.11 -11.07 6.52
C SER A 15 2.12 -11.41 5.43
N ALA A 16 0.89 -11.79 5.80
CA ALA A 16 -0.16 -12.11 4.83
C ALA A 16 -0.55 -10.86 4.04
N ASN A 17 -0.61 -9.71 4.69
CA ASN A 17 -1.00 -8.47 4.03
C ASN A 17 0.05 -8.02 3.02
N ILE A 18 1.32 -8.26 3.29
CA ILE A 18 2.38 -7.96 2.33
C ILE A 18 2.27 -8.88 1.12
N GLU A 19 1.99 -10.17 1.34
CA GLU A 19 1.79 -11.10 0.22
C GLU A 19 0.59 -10.69 -0.64
N ASN A 20 -0.48 -10.22 0.01
CA ASN A 20 -1.63 -9.71 -0.73
C ASN A 20 -1.26 -8.45 -1.53
N ALA A 21 -0.49 -7.56 -0.94
CA ALA A 21 -0.06 -6.35 -1.63
C ALA A 21 0.78 -6.67 -2.88
N LYS A 22 1.62 -7.71 -2.79
CA LYS A 22 2.39 -8.16 -3.95
C LYS A 22 1.48 -8.60 -5.10
N ARG A 23 0.40 -9.30 -4.77
CA ARG A 23 -0.56 -9.74 -5.79
C ARG A 23 -1.28 -8.54 -6.43
N TYR A 24 -1.64 -7.56 -5.63
CA TYR A 24 -2.28 -6.35 -6.13
C TYR A 24 -1.32 -5.55 -7.03
N ALA A 25 -0.05 -5.50 -6.65
CA ALA A 25 0.95 -4.83 -7.45
C ALA A 25 1.15 -5.54 -8.79
N ARG A 26 1.16 -6.87 -8.78
CA ARG A 26 1.26 -7.64 -10.01
C ARG A 26 0.09 -7.37 -10.93
N TYR A 27 -1.10 -7.30 -10.37
CA TYR A 27 -2.29 -6.97 -11.14
C TYR A 27 -2.15 -5.58 -11.79
N ALA A 28 -1.65 -4.60 -11.04
CA ALA A 28 -1.43 -3.27 -11.58
C ALA A 28 -0.44 -3.28 -12.74
N LEU A 29 0.64 -4.04 -12.60
CA LEU A 29 1.63 -4.16 -13.67
C LEU A 29 1.01 -4.78 -14.91
N GLU A 30 0.16 -5.78 -14.73
CA GLU A 30 -0.53 -6.43 -15.85
C GLU A 30 -1.52 -5.48 -16.53
N CYS A 31 -2.00 -4.49 -15.81
CA CYS A 31 -2.86 -3.44 -16.36
C CYS A 31 -2.07 -2.29 -17.00
N GLY A 32 -0.74 -2.38 -17.01
CA GLY A 32 0.09 -1.32 -17.59
C GLY A 32 0.33 -0.15 -16.67
N MET A 33 0.15 -0.36 -15.35
CA MET A 33 0.38 0.67 -14.34
C MET A 33 1.68 0.43 -13.59
N ALA A 34 2.27 1.48 -13.06
CA ALA A 34 3.45 1.37 -12.19
C ALA A 34 2.97 1.49 -10.73
N PRO A 35 2.96 0.38 -9.97
CA PRO A 35 2.43 0.42 -8.62
C PRO A 35 3.44 0.93 -7.61
N PHE A 36 2.98 1.73 -6.65
CA PHE A 36 3.71 2.04 -5.44
C PHE A 36 3.02 1.33 -4.29
N ILE A 37 3.79 0.57 -3.51
CA ILE A 37 3.27 -0.27 -2.43
C ILE A 37 3.90 0.18 -1.12
N PRO A 38 3.23 1.06 -0.35
CA PRO A 38 3.80 1.55 0.90
C PRO A 38 4.03 0.44 1.92
N HIS A 39 3.36 -0.70 1.77
CA HIS A 39 3.53 -1.87 2.63
C HIS A 39 4.98 -2.34 2.69
N PHE A 40 5.76 -2.09 1.63
CA PHE A 40 7.15 -2.54 1.59
C PHE A 40 8.03 -1.84 2.63
N TYR A 41 7.60 -0.72 3.16
CA TYR A 41 8.32 -0.09 4.26
C TYR A 41 8.32 -0.97 5.51
N ALA A 42 7.35 -1.87 5.67
CA ALA A 42 7.34 -2.80 6.78
C ALA A 42 8.48 -3.82 6.71
N LEU A 43 9.12 -3.97 5.54
CA LEU A 43 10.29 -4.83 5.38
C LEU A 43 11.57 -4.13 5.84
N ILE A 44 11.52 -2.84 6.02
CA ILE A 44 12.66 -2.01 6.41
C ILE A 44 12.50 -1.52 7.84
N LEU A 45 11.27 -1.17 8.21
CA LEU A 45 10.94 -0.57 9.50
C LEU A 45 10.18 -1.57 10.36
N ASP A 46 10.31 -1.42 11.68
CA ASP A 46 9.60 -2.24 12.64
C ASP A 46 8.20 -1.65 12.86
N ASP A 47 7.19 -2.30 12.31
CA ASP A 47 5.81 -1.82 12.39
C ASP A 47 5.25 -1.82 13.81
N SER A 48 5.87 -2.59 14.72
CA SER A 48 5.48 -2.61 16.13
C SER A 48 6.04 -1.41 16.89
N ASN A 49 7.03 -0.73 16.32
CA ASN A 49 7.62 0.48 16.90
C ASN A 49 6.84 1.69 16.38
N LYS A 50 6.24 2.43 17.31
CA LYS A 50 5.38 3.55 16.94
C LYS A 50 6.09 4.61 16.10
N GLU A 51 7.32 4.94 16.46
CA GLU A 51 8.08 5.96 15.73
C GLU A 51 8.41 5.51 14.32
N GLU A 52 8.82 4.25 14.16
CA GLU A 52 9.14 3.72 12.85
C GLU A 52 7.89 3.57 11.99
N ARG A 53 6.77 3.17 12.59
CA ARG A 53 5.52 3.09 11.87
C ARG A 53 5.09 4.46 11.35
N ASN A 54 5.22 5.50 12.18
CA ASN A 54 4.90 6.86 11.76
C ASN A 54 5.81 7.31 10.63
N LEU A 55 7.09 6.96 10.68
CA LEU A 55 8.04 7.32 9.63
C LEU A 55 7.63 6.69 8.30
N GLY A 56 7.24 5.41 8.33
CA GLY A 56 6.75 4.72 7.13
C GLY A 56 5.49 5.35 6.57
N MET A 57 4.57 5.75 7.45
CA MET A 57 3.35 6.42 7.04
C MET A 57 3.63 7.77 6.36
N LEU A 58 4.53 8.55 6.93
CA LEU A 58 4.89 9.85 6.36
C LEU A 58 5.55 9.69 5.00
N ALA A 59 6.46 8.71 4.88
CA ALA A 59 7.10 8.43 3.61
C ALA A 59 6.10 8.00 2.54
N GLY A 60 5.16 7.13 2.93
CA GLY A 60 4.12 6.68 2.02
C GLY A 60 3.23 7.83 1.55
N LEU A 61 2.81 8.69 2.49
CA LEU A 61 1.99 9.84 2.14
C LEU A 61 2.72 10.82 1.22
N SER A 62 4.03 10.96 1.39
CA SER A 62 4.83 11.82 0.52
C SER A 62 4.79 11.35 -0.92
N LEU A 63 4.74 10.04 -1.13
CA LEU A 63 4.73 9.47 -2.47
C LEU A 63 3.32 9.37 -3.06
N LEU A 64 2.30 9.49 -2.22
CA LEU A 64 0.92 9.52 -2.69
C LEU A 64 0.69 10.66 -3.69
N TRP A 65 1.31 11.81 -3.43
CA TRP A 65 1.13 13.00 -4.24
C TRP A 65 1.72 12.87 -5.66
N VAL A 66 2.63 11.92 -5.87
CA VAL A 66 3.21 11.71 -7.19
C VAL A 66 2.50 10.61 -7.97
N CYS A 67 1.55 9.94 -7.35
CA CYS A 67 0.77 8.90 -8.02
C CYS A 67 -0.40 9.51 -8.78
N ASP A 68 -0.72 8.93 -9.90
CA ASP A 68 -1.83 9.39 -10.75
C ASP A 68 -3.18 8.87 -10.27
N GLU A 69 -3.17 7.69 -9.65
CA GLU A 69 -4.39 7.03 -9.18
C GLU A 69 -4.15 6.35 -7.85
N VAL A 70 -5.22 6.09 -7.12
CA VAL A 70 -5.20 5.30 -5.89
C VAL A 70 -6.16 4.14 -6.08
N TRP A 71 -5.65 2.92 -5.91
CA TRP A 71 -6.48 1.72 -6.00
C TRP A 71 -6.60 1.10 -4.61
N ALA A 72 -7.83 0.87 -4.17
CA ALA A 72 -8.12 0.26 -2.88
C ALA A 72 -8.46 -1.21 -3.08
N PHE A 73 -7.79 -2.06 -2.30
CA PHE A 73 -7.98 -3.51 -2.34
C PHE A 73 -8.25 -4.04 -0.95
N GLY A 74 -8.79 -5.25 -0.89
CA GLY A 74 -8.98 -5.96 0.36
C GLY A 74 -10.42 -6.37 0.59
N ASP A 75 -10.59 -7.42 1.36
CA ASP A 75 -11.92 -7.95 1.67
C ASP A 75 -12.68 -7.01 2.60
N GLU A 76 -11.97 -6.18 3.33
CA GLU A 76 -12.54 -5.28 4.30
C GLU A 76 -12.64 -3.86 3.77
N ILE A 77 -13.02 -3.73 2.53
CA ILE A 77 -13.25 -2.41 1.97
C ILE A 77 -14.42 -1.78 2.72
N THR A 78 -14.12 -0.71 3.44
CA THR A 78 -15.13 0.00 4.20
C THR A 78 -15.98 0.87 3.29
N GLU A 79 -17.08 1.38 3.81
CA GLU A 79 -17.92 2.29 3.04
C GLU A 79 -17.14 3.49 2.53
N GLY A 80 -16.21 3.98 3.33
CA GLY A 80 -15.36 5.10 2.90
C GLY A 80 -14.46 4.75 1.74
N MET A 81 -14.01 3.50 1.66
CA MET A 81 -13.11 3.05 0.60
C MET A 81 -13.84 2.76 -0.69
N LYS A 82 -15.12 2.53 -0.63
CA LYS A 82 -15.93 2.25 -1.83
C LYS A 82 -16.23 3.49 -2.65
N LYS A 83 -15.98 4.63 -2.13
CA LYS A 83 -16.30 5.88 -2.80
C LYS A 83 -15.28 6.29 -3.89
#